data_103675f1ea48147ccfb0c426c69f64ba
#
_entry.id   103675f1ea48147ccfb0c426c69f64ba
#
_cell.length_a   1.000
_cell.length_b   1.000
_cell.length_c   1.000
_cell.angle_alpha   90.00
_cell.angle_beta   90.00
_cell.angle_gamma   90.00
#
_symmetry.space_group_name_H-M   'P 1'
#
loop_
_entity.id
_entity.type
_entity.pdbx_description
1 polymer ?
#
loop_
_entity_poly.entity_id
_entity_poly.type
_entity_poly.pdbx_seq_one_letter_code
_entity_poly.pdbx_strand_id
1 'polypeptide(L)'
;MDNRTGAVRLSGFLRCVSMHDVALVIDYLPDHLRLTRAEPGCISFDVSQTDDALVWRVEELFVDRAAFDFHQQRTRASEWFTATSTIPREYTVEELE
;
A
#
# COMPACT_ATOMS: atom_id res chain seq x y z
N MET A 1 -16.23 7.86 -21.32
CA MET A 1 -15.56 6.56 -21.14
C MET A 1 -14.91 6.55 -19.77
N ASP A 2 -15.11 5.50 -19.02
CA ASP A 2 -14.49 5.36 -17.70
C ASP A 2 -13.02 4.96 -17.87
N ASN A 3 -12.11 5.86 -17.46
CA ASN A 3 -10.67 5.61 -17.55
C ASN A 3 -10.20 4.56 -16.54
N ARG A 4 -11.09 4.10 -15.66
CA ARG A 4 -10.74 3.14 -14.62
C ARG A 4 -11.25 1.74 -14.89
N THR A 5 -11.83 1.49 -16.09
CA THR A 5 -12.22 0.14 -16.48
C THR A 5 -10.98 -0.75 -16.50
N GLY A 6 -10.99 -1.81 -15.72
CA GLY A 6 -9.85 -2.69 -15.55
C GLY A 6 -8.87 -2.28 -14.48
N ALA A 7 -9.09 -1.14 -13.81
CA ALA A 7 -8.24 -0.71 -12.70
C ALA A 7 -8.33 -1.69 -11.53
N VAL A 8 -7.29 -1.73 -10.70
CA VAL A 8 -7.22 -2.59 -9.53
C VAL A 8 -7.10 -1.74 -8.29
N ARG A 9 -7.99 -1.96 -7.34
CA ARG A 9 -7.97 -1.29 -6.03
C ARG A 9 -7.56 -2.27 -4.94
N LEU A 10 -6.67 -1.82 -4.07
CA LEU A 10 -6.40 -2.48 -2.80
C LEU A 10 -6.84 -1.54 -1.68
N SER A 11 -7.59 -2.06 -0.72
CA SER A 11 -7.99 -1.29 0.45
C SER A 11 -7.92 -2.14 1.70
N GLY A 12 -7.67 -1.51 2.84
CA GLY A 12 -7.62 -2.22 4.10
C GLY A 12 -6.75 -1.54 5.13
N PHE A 13 -6.12 -2.35 5.96
CA PHE A 13 -5.42 -1.84 7.14
C PHE A 13 -4.10 -2.58 7.38
N LEU A 14 -3.11 -1.82 7.88
CA LEU A 14 -1.97 -2.36 8.60
C LEU A 14 -2.33 -2.32 10.09
N ARG A 15 -2.16 -3.45 10.77
CA ARG A 15 -2.48 -3.53 12.20
C ARG A 15 -1.21 -3.76 13.01
N CYS A 16 -0.62 -2.68 13.47
CA CYS A 16 0.56 -2.74 14.34
C CYS A 16 0.19 -3.40 15.66
N VAL A 17 1.09 -4.21 16.21
CA VAL A 17 0.88 -4.87 17.51
C VAL A 17 1.56 -4.12 18.64
N SER A 18 2.40 -3.11 18.31
CA SER A 18 3.14 -2.33 19.31
C SER A 18 3.54 -0.99 18.72
N MET A 19 3.97 -0.08 19.60
CA MET A 19 4.51 1.21 19.14
C MET A 19 5.83 1.06 18.40
N HIS A 20 6.55 -0.04 18.59
CA HIS A 20 7.73 -0.35 17.80
C HIS A 20 7.35 -0.53 16.32
N ASP A 21 6.26 -1.25 16.05
CA ASP A 21 5.73 -1.41 14.69
C ASP A 21 5.36 -0.04 14.08
N VAL A 22 4.72 0.83 14.88
CA VAL A 22 4.34 2.18 14.43
C VAL A 22 5.59 2.97 14.02
N ALA A 23 6.65 2.87 14.81
CA ALA A 23 7.92 3.53 14.49
C ALA A 23 8.51 3.04 13.17
N LEU A 24 8.43 1.74 12.89
CA LEU A 24 8.88 1.18 11.61
C LEU A 24 8.07 1.74 10.45
N VAL A 25 6.74 1.84 10.61
CA VAL A 25 5.90 2.43 9.56
C VAL A 25 6.31 3.88 9.30
N ILE A 26 6.47 4.68 10.36
CA ILE A 26 6.85 6.09 10.24
C ILE A 26 8.22 6.24 9.54
N ASP A 27 9.17 5.37 9.86
CA ASP A 27 10.52 5.47 9.31
C ASP A 27 10.61 5.07 7.84
N TYR A 28 9.87 4.02 7.43
CA TYR A 28 10.02 3.44 6.09
C TYR A 28 8.93 3.85 5.11
N LEU A 29 7.80 4.39 5.58
CA LEU A 29 6.69 4.78 4.71
C LEU A 29 7.05 5.91 3.73
N PRO A 30 7.76 6.97 4.12
CA PRO A 30 8.03 8.08 3.19
C PRO A 30 8.66 7.66 1.87
N ASP A 31 9.70 6.82 1.92
CA ASP A 31 10.34 6.31 0.70
C ASP A 31 9.42 5.40 -0.08
N HIS A 32 8.67 4.54 0.60
CA HIS A 32 7.72 3.63 -0.05
C HIS A 32 6.62 4.42 -0.78
N LEU A 33 6.10 5.48 -0.17
CA LEU A 33 5.13 6.38 -0.81
C LEU A 33 5.72 7.01 -2.06
N ARG A 34 6.92 7.56 -1.94
CA ARG A 34 7.57 8.25 -3.05
C ARG A 34 7.80 7.31 -4.23
N LEU A 35 8.36 6.13 -3.96
CA LEU A 35 8.65 5.15 -5.00
C LEU A 35 7.38 4.61 -5.64
N THR A 36 6.34 4.35 -4.85
CA THR A 36 5.07 3.84 -5.37
C THR A 36 4.39 4.87 -6.26
N ARG A 37 4.33 6.12 -5.82
CA ARG A 37 3.70 7.20 -6.57
C ARG A 37 4.46 7.54 -7.87
N ALA A 38 5.72 7.15 -7.95
CA ALA A 38 6.52 7.31 -9.16
C ALA A 38 6.29 6.17 -10.17
N GLU A 39 5.63 5.10 -9.81
CA GLU A 39 5.31 4.00 -10.73
C GLU A 39 4.31 4.49 -11.77
N PRO A 40 4.57 4.26 -13.08
CA PRO A 40 3.70 4.80 -14.15
C PRO A 40 2.24 4.35 -14.05
N GLY A 41 1.98 3.18 -13.54
CA GLY A 41 0.64 2.64 -13.41
C GLY A 41 -0.08 2.97 -12.10
N CYS A 42 0.55 3.72 -11.20
CA CYS A 42 -0.09 4.10 -9.93
C CYS A 42 -0.98 5.32 -10.14
N ILE A 43 -2.28 5.15 -9.89
CA ILE A 43 -3.24 6.26 -9.93
C ILE A 43 -3.23 7.00 -8.60
N SER A 44 -3.31 6.24 -7.50
CA SER A 44 -3.26 6.81 -6.16
C SER A 44 -2.71 5.79 -5.16
N PHE A 45 -2.08 6.28 -4.13
CA PHE A 45 -1.52 5.45 -3.07
C PHE A 45 -1.48 6.27 -1.79
N ASP A 46 -2.27 5.87 -0.80
CA ASP A 46 -2.39 6.60 0.46
C ASP A 46 -2.33 5.64 1.64
N VAL A 47 -1.51 5.96 2.61
CA VAL A 47 -1.40 5.25 3.88
C VAL A 47 -1.47 6.29 4.98
N SER A 48 -2.46 6.18 5.85
CA SER A 48 -2.67 7.17 6.89
C SER A 48 -3.07 6.52 8.22
N GLN A 49 -2.56 7.06 9.30
CA GLN A 49 -2.90 6.59 10.64
C GLN A 49 -4.36 6.94 10.95
N THR A 50 -5.07 5.99 11.54
CA THR A 50 -6.45 6.20 11.97
C THR A 50 -6.48 6.80 13.38
N ASP A 51 -7.69 6.94 13.97
CA ASP A 51 -7.83 7.37 15.36
C ASP A 51 -7.18 6.40 16.34
N ASP A 52 -7.05 5.13 15.95
CA ASP A 52 -6.25 4.15 16.70
C ASP A 52 -4.81 4.25 16.21
N ALA A 53 -3.90 4.62 17.09
CA ALA A 53 -2.49 4.82 16.74
C ALA A 53 -1.82 3.56 16.16
N LEU A 54 -2.34 2.36 16.46
CA LEU A 54 -1.80 1.09 15.97
C LEU A 54 -2.35 0.69 14.61
N VAL A 55 -3.37 1.40 14.10
CA VAL A 55 -4.07 1.02 12.87
C VAL A 55 -3.85 2.08 11.78
N TRP A 56 -3.33 1.63 10.64
CA TRP A 56 -3.10 2.47 9.47
C TRP A 56 -4.02 2.03 8.34
N ARG A 57 -4.74 2.99 7.75
CA ARG A 57 -5.57 2.74 6.57
C ARG A 57 -4.71 2.77 5.31
N VAL A 58 -4.93 1.80 4.43
CA VAL A 58 -4.23 1.69 3.15
C VAL A 58 -5.24 1.73 2.02
N GLU A 59 -5.01 2.60 1.04
CA GLU A 59 -5.82 2.74 -0.17
C GLU A 59 -4.90 2.86 -1.37
N GLU A 60 -5.01 1.93 -2.32
CA GLU A 60 -4.17 1.89 -3.52
C GLU A 60 -5.04 1.72 -4.75
N LEU A 61 -4.71 2.41 -5.84
CA LEU A 61 -5.40 2.28 -7.11
C LEU A 61 -4.38 2.27 -8.24
N PHE A 62 -4.46 1.24 -9.07
CA PHE A 62 -3.56 1.05 -10.22
C PHE A 62 -4.36 0.97 -11.51
N VAL A 63 -3.75 1.37 -12.64
CA VAL A 63 -4.45 1.47 -13.92
C VAL A 63 -4.95 0.13 -14.43
N ASP A 64 -4.24 -0.98 -14.11
CA ASP A 64 -4.61 -2.32 -14.54
C ASP A 64 -3.90 -3.38 -13.67
N ARG A 65 -4.19 -4.64 -13.96
CA ARG A 65 -3.61 -5.76 -13.21
C ARG A 65 -2.10 -5.83 -13.36
N ALA A 66 -1.57 -5.54 -14.55
CA ALA A 66 -0.13 -5.58 -14.78
C ALA A 66 0.59 -4.55 -13.90
N ALA A 67 0.03 -3.35 -13.77
CA ALA A 67 0.59 -2.31 -12.91
C ALA A 67 0.56 -2.72 -11.44
N PHE A 68 -0.54 -3.33 -11.01
CA PHE A 68 -0.66 -3.84 -9.65
C PHE A 68 0.36 -4.94 -9.36
N ASP A 69 0.51 -5.89 -10.27
CA ASP A 69 1.47 -7.00 -10.12
C ASP A 69 2.91 -6.48 -10.07
N PHE A 70 3.24 -5.49 -10.91
CA PHE A 70 4.54 -4.84 -10.90
C PHE A 70 4.82 -4.20 -9.53
N HIS A 71 3.82 -3.49 -9.00
CA HIS A 71 3.93 -2.87 -7.67
C HIS A 71 4.17 -3.92 -6.59
N GLN A 72 3.46 -5.04 -6.64
CA GLN A 72 3.63 -6.11 -5.65
C GLN A 72 5.03 -6.71 -5.70
N GLN A 73 5.59 -6.93 -6.91
CA GLN A 73 6.94 -7.45 -7.06
C GLN A 73 7.98 -6.48 -6.51
N ARG A 74 7.86 -5.18 -6.87
CA ARG A 74 8.78 -4.15 -6.38
C ARG A 74 8.71 -4.03 -4.86
N THR A 75 7.48 -4.05 -4.32
CA THR A 75 7.26 -3.94 -2.88
C THR A 75 7.96 -5.08 -2.13
N ARG A 76 7.85 -6.31 -2.61
CA ARG A 76 8.50 -7.45 -1.96
C ARG A 76 10.02 -7.34 -1.92
N ALA A 77 10.60 -6.58 -2.83
CA ALA A 77 12.04 -6.36 -2.90
C ALA A 77 12.49 -5.08 -2.16
N SER A 78 11.58 -4.37 -1.51
CA SER A 78 11.84 -3.07 -0.91
C SER A 78 12.25 -3.16 0.56
N GLU A 79 12.90 -2.10 1.04
CA GLU A 79 13.20 -1.96 2.46
C GLU A 79 11.94 -1.87 3.30
N TRP A 80 10.91 -1.22 2.78
CA TRP A 80 9.59 -1.16 3.42
C TRP A 80 9.08 -2.55 3.76
N PHE A 81 9.13 -3.47 2.79
CA PHE A 81 8.64 -4.83 3.01
C PHE A 81 9.48 -5.55 4.07
N THR A 82 10.81 -5.45 3.96
CA THR A 82 11.72 -6.08 4.92
C THR A 82 11.45 -5.59 6.34
N ALA A 83 11.29 -4.28 6.51
CA ALA A 83 11.09 -3.68 7.83
C ALA A 83 9.70 -3.98 8.41
N THR A 84 8.67 -4.11 7.57
CA THR A 84 7.28 -4.20 8.02
C THR A 84 6.63 -5.55 7.75
N SER A 85 7.38 -6.55 7.30
CA SER A 85 6.81 -7.84 6.88
C SER A 85 6.08 -8.59 7.98
N THR A 86 6.44 -8.34 9.25
CA THR A 86 5.79 -9.00 10.40
C THR A 86 4.53 -8.28 10.87
N ILE A 87 4.25 -7.07 10.34
CA ILE A 87 3.03 -6.34 10.72
C ILE A 87 1.84 -6.93 9.98
N PRO A 88 0.79 -7.39 10.70
CA PRO A 88 -0.39 -7.97 10.06
C PRO A 88 -1.09 -6.98 9.12
N ARG A 89 -1.56 -7.50 8.00
CA ARG A 89 -2.29 -6.75 6.98
C ARG A 89 -3.65 -7.39 6.75
N GLU A 90 -4.68 -6.53 6.67
CA GLU A 90 -6.04 -6.94 6.29
C GLU A 90 -6.41 -6.21 5.01
N TYR A 91 -6.19 -6.85 3.86
CA TYR A 91 -6.39 -6.22 2.56
C TYR A 91 -7.47 -6.91 1.75
N THR A 92 -8.20 -6.10 0.99
CA THR A 92 -9.13 -6.57 -0.03
C THR A 92 -8.66 -6.00 -1.37
N VAL A 93 -8.57 -6.87 -2.38
CA VAL A 93 -8.18 -6.48 -3.74
C VAL A 93 -9.38 -6.71 -4.65
N GLU A 94 -9.74 -5.68 -5.43
CA GLU A 94 -10.84 -5.77 -6.41
C GLU A 94 -10.42 -5.20 -7.74
N GLU A 95 -10.90 -5.84 -8.81
CA GLU A 95 -10.78 -5.31 -10.15
C GLU A 95 -12.05 -4.52 -10.48
N LEU A 96 -11.87 -3.28 -10.95
CA LEU A 96 -12.99 -2.40 -11.26
C LEU A 96 -13.41 -2.58 -12.73
N GLU A 97 -14.69 -2.56 -12.98
CA GLU A 97 -15.23 -2.70 -14.32
C GLU A 97 -15.63 -1.39 -14.98
#